data_bdf61be0a0500305c59da38c63d5c543
#
_entry.id   bdf61be0a0500305c59da38c63d5c543
#
_cell.length_a   1.000
_cell.length_b   1.000
_cell.length_c   1.000
_cell.angle_alpha   90.00
_cell.angle_beta   90.00
_cell.angle_gamma   90.00
#
_symmetry.space_group_name_H-M   'P 1'
#
loop_
_entity.id
_entity.type
_entity.pdbx_description
1 polymer ?
#
loop_
_entity_poly.entity_id
_entity_poly.type
_entity_poly.pdbx_seq_one_letter_code
_entity_poly.pdbx_strand_id
1 'polypeptide(L)'
;EEAGMTVDREGFEAAMKEQQERARASAVKGGSMGMQNETLQNITVESVFNYNASQLPSKLVAIVADNAEVEAVSEGTASLIFAETPFYAEMGGQVADHGQILDATGNVVATVTDVQKAPNGQALHTVEVHAPLALNQEYTLAIDTDRRLRVMKNHTATHLLHAALHNILGHHATQAGSLNEVEFL
;
A
#
# COMPACT_ATOMS: atom_id res chain seq x y z
N GLU A 1 28.16 4.34 12.52
CA GLU A 1 29.43 5.06 12.77
C GLU A 1 29.59 5.53 14.22
N GLU A 2 28.50 5.83 14.95
CA GLU A 2 28.54 6.29 16.35
C GLU A 2 29.06 5.23 17.36
N ALA A 3 29.05 3.94 17.00
CA ALA A 3 29.55 2.85 17.88
C ALA A 3 30.91 2.31 17.45
N GLY A 4 31.63 2.96 16.50
CA GLY A 4 32.94 2.49 16.02
C GLY A 4 32.90 1.20 15.19
N MET A 5 31.69 0.79 14.76
CA MET A 5 31.49 -0.35 13.89
C MET A 5 31.39 0.09 12.42
N THR A 6 31.95 -0.71 11.51
CA THR A 6 31.79 -0.53 10.07
C THR A 6 30.74 -1.47 9.53
N VAL A 7 29.95 -1.01 8.56
CA VAL A 7 28.94 -1.83 7.88
C VAL A 7 29.52 -2.26 6.54
N ASP A 8 29.47 -3.55 6.24
CA ASP A 8 29.75 -4.11 4.92
C ASP A 8 28.61 -3.72 3.94
N ARG A 9 28.78 -2.57 3.29
CA ARG A 9 27.78 -2.05 2.34
C ARG A 9 27.70 -2.89 1.07
N GLU A 10 28.82 -3.39 0.57
CA GLU A 10 28.84 -4.21 -0.64
C GLU A 10 28.15 -5.54 -0.42
N GLY A 11 28.39 -6.21 0.73
CA GLY A 11 27.69 -7.41 1.12
C GLY A 11 26.20 -7.19 1.34
N PHE A 12 25.81 -6.06 1.93
CA PHE A 12 24.41 -5.68 2.10
C PHE A 12 23.71 -5.46 0.75
N GLU A 13 24.30 -4.70 -0.18
CA GLU A 13 23.74 -4.43 -1.50
C GLU A 13 23.60 -5.71 -2.33
N ALA A 14 24.58 -6.62 -2.25
CA ALA A 14 24.53 -7.92 -2.91
C ALA A 14 23.39 -8.78 -2.35
N ALA A 15 23.24 -8.87 -1.03
CA ALA A 15 22.19 -9.63 -0.37
C ALA A 15 20.79 -9.04 -0.65
N MET A 16 20.67 -7.70 -0.68
CA MET A 16 19.42 -7.02 -1.05
C MET A 16 19.02 -7.30 -2.49
N LYS A 17 19.98 -7.28 -3.41
CA LYS A 17 19.71 -7.59 -4.82
C LYS A 17 19.24 -9.03 -5.00
N GLU A 18 19.90 -9.97 -4.35
CA GLU A 18 19.49 -11.38 -4.38
C GLU A 18 18.08 -11.59 -3.80
N GLN A 19 17.76 -10.92 -2.71
CA GLN A 19 16.44 -10.98 -2.10
C GLN A 19 15.38 -10.37 -3.02
N GLN A 20 15.66 -9.25 -3.67
CA GLN A 20 14.74 -8.65 -4.65
C GLN A 20 14.51 -9.54 -5.87
N GLU A 21 15.54 -10.22 -6.36
CA GLU A 21 15.42 -11.18 -7.47
C GLU A 21 14.57 -12.39 -7.07
N ARG A 22 14.74 -12.92 -5.86
CA ARG A 22 13.89 -14.01 -5.33
C ARG A 22 12.44 -13.56 -5.16
N ALA A 23 12.19 -12.36 -4.65
CA ALA A 23 10.85 -11.80 -4.50
C ALA A 23 10.17 -11.61 -5.86
N ARG A 24 10.88 -11.09 -6.88
CA ARG A 24 10.37 -10.98 -8.25
C ARG A 24 10.04 -12.35 -8.87
N ALA A 25 10.90 -13.34 -8.67
CA ALA A 25 10.69 -14.70 -9.18
C ALA A 25 9.48 -15.39 -8.51
N SER A 26 9.18 -15.10 -7.26
CA SER A 26 8.00 -15.61 -6.55
C SER A 26 6.71 -14.88 -6.94
N ALA A 27 6.76 -13.59 -7.25
CA ALA A 27 5.61 -12.78 -7.69
C ALA A 27 5.08 -13.22 -9.06
N VAL A 28 5.92 -13.77 -9.94
CA VAL A 28 5.53 -14.28 -11.29
C VAL A 28 4.59 -15.51 -11.22
N LYS A 29 4.44 -16.17 -10.06
CA LYS A 29 3.57 -17.33 -9.89
C LYS A 29 2.12 -17.04 -9.52
N GLY A 30 1.76 -15.78 -9.23
CA GLY A 30 0.39 -15.35 -8.95
C GLY A 30 -0.29 -14.82 -10.22
N GLY A 31 -0.78 -15.71 -11.07
CA GLY A 31 -1.40 -15.33 -12.34
C GLY A 31 -2.78 -14.66 -12.14
N SER A 32 -2.83 -13.37 -12.15
CA SER A 32 -3.97 -12.49 -12.50
C SER A 32 -3.51 -11.06 -12.75
N MET A 33 -2.29 -10.66 -12.38
CA MET A 33 -1.74 -9.32 -12.56
C MET A 33 -1.06 -9.05 -13.92
N GLY A 34 -0.97 -10.02 -14.81
CA GLY A 34 -0.20 -9.89 -16.06
C GLY A 34 -0.76 -8.84 -17.04
N MET A 35 -2.08 -8.67 -17.12
CA MET A 35 -2.70 -7.68 -18.02
C MET A 35 -2.83 -6.28 -17.40
N GLN A 36 -3.02 -6.17 -16.10
CA GLN A 36 -2.99 -4.86 -15.40
C GLN A 36 -1.59 -4.22 -15.41
N ASN A 37 -0.56 -5.00 -15.69
CA ASN A 37 0.83 -4.55 -15.57
C ASN A 37 1.26 -3.61 -16.72
N GLU A 38 0.76 -3.78 -17.94
CA GLU A 38 1.17 -2.93 -19.08
C GLU A 38 0.59 -1.50 -18.96
N THR A 39 -0.68 -1.33 -18.65
CA THR A 39 -1.30 -0.03 -18.43
C THR A 39 -0.64 0.70 -17.25
N LEU A 40 -0.43 0.01 -16.13
CA LEU A 40 0.19 0.60 -14.94
C LEU A 40 1.69 0.91 -15.14
N GLN A 41 2.41 0.16 -15.97
CA GLN A 41 3.81 0.46 -16.30
C GLN A 41 3.99 1.74 -17.10
N ASN A 42 3.01 2.12 -17.90
CA ASN A 42 3.02 3.34 -18.70
C ASN A 42 2.67 4.59 -17.88
N ILE A 43 2.07 4.43 -16.70
CA ILE A 43 1.75 5.55 -15.80
C ILE A 43 3.00 5.93 -15.01
N THR A 44 3.59 7.08 -15.36
CA THR A 44 4.85 7.58 -14.75
C THR A 44 4.64 8.78 -13.83
N VAL A 45 3.40 9.12 -13.52
CA VAL A 45 3.07 10.22 -12.60
C VAL A 45 3.66 9.99 -11.21
N GLU A 46 4.10 11.06 -10.55
CA GLU A 46 4.59 10.98 -9.18
C GLU A 46 3.42 10.84 -8.20
N SER A 47 3.63 10.06 -7.15
CA SER A 47 2.70 9.88 -6.04
C SER A 47 3.49 9.82 -4.72
N VAL A 48 3.22 10.77 -3.84
CA VAL A 48 3.94 10.91 -2.57
C VAL A 48 3.10 10.34 -1.42
N PHE A 49 3.73 9.53 -0.57
CA PHE A 49 3.08 9.03 0.64
C PHE A 49 3.31 9.98 1.83
N ASN A 50 2.22 10.45 2.44
CA ASN A 50 2.25 11.31 3.63
C ASN A 50 1.80 10.53 4.86
N TYR A 51 2.74 9.96 5.59
CA TYR A 51 2.48 9.15 6.78
C TYR A 51 1.76 9.91 7.91
N ASN A 52 2.03 11.20 8.05
CA ASN A 52 1.55 11.99 9.19
C ASN A 52 0.11 12.52 9.02
N ALA A 53 -0.42 12.46 7.80
CA ALA A 53 -1.78 12.89 7.52
C ALA A 53 -2.77 11.74 7.71
N SER A 54 -3.89 12.00 8.38
CA SER A 54 -5.07 11.11 8.38
C SER A 54 -6.09 11.51 7.33
N GLN A 55 -6.01 12.76 6.89
CA GLN A 55 -6.83 13.34 5.85
C GLN A 55 -6.04 14.42 5.13
N LEU A 56 -6.12 14.47 3.81
CA LEU A 56 -5.51 15.53 3.00
C LEU A 56 -6.24 15.72 1.65
N PRO A 57 -6.27 16.95 1.11
CA PRO A 57 -6.69 17.18 -0.27
C PRO A 57 -5.60 16.73 -1.23
N SER A 58 -5.98 16.08 -2.32
CA SER A 58 -5.04 15.62 -3.33
C SER A 58 -5.65 15.55 -4.72
N LYS A 59 -4.80 15.80 -5.72
CA LYS A 59 -5.19 15.74 -7.12
C LYS A 59 -5.22 14.32 -7.62
N LEU A 60 -6.30 13.92 -8.28
CA LEU A 60 -6.40 12.63 -8.97
C LEU A 60 -5.61 12.70 -10.28
N VAL A 61 -4.54 11.91 -10.39
CA VAL A 61 -3.57 12.00 -11.50
C VAL A 61 -3.62 10.81 -12.46
N ALA A 62 -4.26 9.70 -12.08
CA ALA A 62 -4.58 8.61 -12.99
C ALA A 62 -5.81 7.83 -12.52
N ILE A 63 -6.60 7.35 -13.47
CA ILE A 63 -7.75 6.47 -13.28
C ILE A 63 -7.59 5.26 -14.20
N VAL A 64 -7.63 4.06 -13.64
CA VAL A 64 -7.63 2.81 -14.40
C VAL A 64 -8.92 2.06 -14.10
N ALA A 65 -9.73 1.83 -15.13
CA ALA A 65 -10.95 1.04 -15.07
C ALA A 65 -10.96 0.06 -16.25
N ASP A 66 -11.43 -1.16 -16.03
CA ASP A 66 -11.46 -2.23 -17.03
C ASP A 66 -10.11 -2.46 -17.76
N ASN A 67 -9.00 -2.36 -17.02
CA ASN A 67 -7.62 -2.48 -17.53
C ASN A 67 -7.18 -1.38 -18.52
N ALA A 68 -7.90 -0.26 -18.59
CA ALA A 68 -7.57 0.90 -19.43
C ALA A 68 -7.46 2.17 -18.57
N GLU A 69 -6.56 3.06 -18.97
CA GLU A 69 -6.53 4.42 -18.43
C GLU A 69 -7.71 5.22 -19.00
N VAL A 70 -8.46 5.88 -18.12
CA VAL A 70 -9.66 6.64 -18.48
C VAL A 70 -9.62 8.04 -17.85
N GLU A 71 -10.37 8.98 -18.42
CA GLU A 71 -10.43 10.36 -17.90
C GLU A 71 -11.47 10.53 -16.78
N ALA A 72 -12.45 9.65 -16.69
CA ALA A 72 -13.49 9.67 -15.67
C ALA A 72 -14.09 8.29 -15.42
N VAL A 73 -14.67 8.12 -14.22
CA VAL A 73 -15.41 6.92 -13.83
C VAL A 73 -16.60 7.36 -12.96
N SER A 74 -17.77 6.74 -13.14
CA SER A 74 -19.00 7.13 -12.42
C SER A 74 -19.56 6.06 -11.48
N GLU A 75 -19.18 4.80 -11.66
CA GLU A 75 -19.64 3.66 -10.86
C GLU A 75 -18.71 2.45 -11.02
N GLY A 76 -18.89 1.46 -10.17
CA GLY A 76 -18.13 0.21 -10.22
C GLY A 76 -16.79 0.29 -9.50
N THR A 77 -15.89 -0.64 -9.83
CA THR A 77 -14.55 -0.71 -9.25
C THR A 77 -13.53 -0.04 -10.16
N ALA A 78 -12.68 0.79 -9.60
CA ALA A 78 -11.58 1.42 -10.31
C ALA A 78 -10.29 1.42 -9.46
N SER A 79 -9.16 1.63 -10.13
CA SER A 79 -7.87 1.88 -9.50
C SER A 79 -7.47 3.33 -9.72
N LEU A 80 -7.17 4.05 -8.65
CA LEU A 80 -6.87 5.47 -8.67
C LEU A 80 -5.45 5.74 -8.18
N ILE A 81 -4.79 6.71 -8.80
CA ILE A 81 -3.50 7.24 -8.33
C ILE A 81 -3.66 8.73 -8.04
N PHE A 82 -3.24 9.15 -6.86
CA PHE A 82 -3.25 10.54 -6.42
C PHE A 82 -1.82 11.09 -6.34
N ALA A 83 -1.66 12.40 -6.54
CA ALA A 83 -0.37 13.08 -6.43
C ALA A 83 0.25 12.94 -5.04
N GLU A 84 -0.60 12.97 -4.00
CA GLU A 84 -0.21 12.72 -2.61
C GLU A 84 -1.29 11.86 -1.94
N THR A 85 -0.88 10.97 -1.02
CA THR A 85 -1.83 10.09 -0.34
C THR A 85 -1.46 9.86 1.13
N PRO A 86 -2.44 9.83 2.05
CA PRO A 86 -2.25 9.41 3.43
C PRO A 86 -2.40 7.88 3.58
N PHE A 87 -2.84 7.17 2.53
CA PHE A 87 -3.11 5.74 2.58
C PHE A 87 -1.83 4.92 2.52
N TYR A 88 -1.61 4.07 3.51
CA TYR A 88 -0.53 3.09 3.53
C TYR A 88 -0.82 1.96 2.54
N ALA A 89 0.09 1.76 1.59
CA ALA A 89 0.02 0.62 0.69
C ALA A 89 0.53 -0.64 1.39
N GLU A 90 -0.08 -1.78 1.11
CA GLU A 90 0.34 -3.07 1.67
C GLU A 90 1.81 -3.34 1.41
N MET A 91 2.58 -3.47 2.46
CA MET A 91 4.00 -3.82 2.41
C MET A 91 4.53 -4.24 3.78
N GLY A 92 5.65 -4.97 3.81
CA GLY A 92 6.31 -5.34 5.07
C GLY A 92 5.47 -6.23 5.99
N GLY A 93 4.48 -6.96 5.45
CA GLY A 93 3.58 -7.81 6.23
C GLY A 93 2.48 -7.04 6.96
N GLN A 94 2.29 -5.75 6.66
CA GLN A 94 1.15 -4.96 7.15
C GLN A 94 0.15 -4.75 6.02
N VAL A 95 -1.14 -5.00 6.30
CA VAL A 95 -2.25 -4.77 5.36
C VAL A 95 -2.41 -3.29 5.03
N ALA A 96 -2.97 -3.01 3.84
CA ALA A 96 -3.25 -1.67 3.37
C ALA A 96 -4.29 -0.94 4.22
N ASP A 97 -4.29 0.38 4.16
CA ASP A 97 -5.36 1.17 4.74
C ASP A 97 -6.65 1.10 3.93
N HIS A 98 -7.75 1.30 4.63
CA HIS A 98 -9.06 1.59 4.06
C HIS A 98 -9.49 3.01 4.40
N GLY A 99 -10.52 3.51 3.70
CA GLY A 99 -11.09 4.82 3.99
C GLY A 99 -11.97 5.33 2.87
N GLN A 100 -12.08 6.64 2.75
CA GLN A 100 -13.02 7.30 1.87
C GLN A 100 -12.35 8.39 1.04
N ILE A 101 -12.93 8.64 -0.13
CA ILE A 101 -12.60 9.77 -0.99
C ILE A 101 -13.83 10.67 -1.03
N LEU A 102 -13.61 11.95 -0.72
CA LEU A 102 -14.68 12.93 -0.62
C LEU A 102 -14.52 14.03 -1.69
N ASP A 103 -15.64 14.54 -2.17
CA ASP A 103 -15.66 15.71 -3.05
C ASP A 103 -15.44 17.03 -2.28
N ALA A 104 -15.43 18.13 -3.01
CA ALA A 104 -15.25 19.47 -2.43
C ALA A 104 -16.40 19.89 -1.46
N THR A 105 -17.53 19.20 -1.49
CA THR A 105 -18.67 19.46 -0.60
C THR A 105 -18.68 18.53 0.63
N GLY A 106 -17.72 17.58 0.70
CA GLY A 106 -17.59 16.62 1.78
C GLY A 106 -18.44 15.35 1.60
N ASN A 107 -19.04 15.14 0.44
CA ASN A 107 -19.76 13.89 0.15
C ASN A 107 -18.77 12.77 -0.21
N VAL A 108 -19.05 11.57 0.24
CA VAL A 108 -18.28 10.38 -0.13
C VAL A 108 -18.56 10.01 -1.58
N VAL A 109 -17.55 10.07 -2.43
CA VAL A 109 -17.64 9.74 -3.86
C VAL A 109 -17.03 8.37 -4.18
N ALA A 110 -16.15 7.85 -3.31
CA ALA A 110 -15.66 6.46 -3.40
C ALA A 110 -15.20 5.94 -2.04
N THR A 111 -15.19 4.61 -1.90
CA THR A 111 -14.63 3.90 -0.75
C THR A 111 -13.34 3.19 -1.18
N VAL A 112 -12.26 3.44 -0.45
CA VAL A 112 -10.97 2.74 -0.66
C VAL A 112 -11.00 1.42 0.07
N THR A 113 -10.90 0.33 -0.67
CA THR A 113 -10.96 -1.05 -0.16
C THR A 113 -9.61 -1.74 -0.10
N ASP A 114 -8.62 -1.24 -0.84
CA ASP A 114 -7.25 -1.74 -0.83
C ASP A 114 -6.28 -0.69 -1.38
N VAL A 115 -5.02 -0.77 -1.00
CA VAL A 115 -3.94 0.06 -1.56
C VAL A 115 -2.69 -0.79 -1.79
N GLN A 116 -2.26 -0.89 -3.02
CA GLN A 116 -1.07 -1.65 -3.43
C GLN A 116 -0.01 -0.72 -4.02
N LYS A 117 1.23 -1.19 -4.13
CA LYS A 117 2.26 -0.48 -4.88
C LYS A 117 2.15 -0.82 -6.36
N ALA A 118 1.96 0.22 -7.19
CA ALA A 118 2.07 0.09 -8.64
C ALA A 118 3.52 -0.22 -9.05
N PRO A 119 3.75 -0.75 -10.28
CA PRO A 119 5.10 -1.09 -10.76
C PRO A 119 6.12 0.06 -10.67
N ASN A 120 5.68 1.29 -10.86
CA ASN A 120 6.51 2.50 -10.78
C ASN A 120 6.56 3.11 -9.37
N GLY A 121 6.03 2.40 -8.35
CA GLY A 121 6.12 2.79 -6.95
C GLY A 121 5.00 3.69 -6.42
N GLN A 122 4.05 4.09 -7.28
CA GLN A 122 2.89 4.87 -6.85
C GLN A 122 1.98 4.04 -5.94
N ALA A 123 1.21 4.73 -5.10
CA ALA A 123 0.12 4.10 -4.36
C ALA A 123 -1.10 3.94 -5.28
N LEU A 124 -1.47 2.70 -5.55
CA LEU A 124 -2.62 2.32 -6.36
C LEU A 124 -3.80 2.01 -5.44
N HIS A 125 -4.79 2.89 -5.42
CA HIS A 125 -5.97 2.75 -4.57
C HIS A 125 -7.06 2.00 -5.32
N THR A 126 -7.41 0.80 -4.88
CA THR A 126 -8.60 0.08 -5.36
C THR A 126 -9.82 0.65 -4.66
N VAL A 127 -10.79 1.12 -5.44
CA VAL A 127 -11.95 1.82 -4.91
C VAL A 127 -13.26 1.26 -5.46
N GLU A 128 -14.31 1.36 -4.65
CA GLU A 128 -15.70 1.23 -5.05
C GLU A 128 -16.25 2.65 -5.26
N VAL A 129 -16.65 2.96 -6.49
CA VAL A 129 -17.07 4.30 -6.93
C VAL A 129 -18.58 4.47 -6.71
N HIS A 130 -18.96 5.55 -6.01
CA HIS A 130 -20.36 5.85 -5.66
C HIS A 130 -20.90 7.09 -6.40
N ALA A 131 -20.00 7.97 -6.88
CA ALA A 131 -20.33 9.17 -7.63
C ALA A 131 -19.20 9.48 -8.62
N PRO A 132 -19.47 10.29 -9.67
CA PRO A 132 -18.48 10.58 -10.71
C PRO A 132 -17.18 11.15 -10.20
N LEU A 133 -16.06 10.54 -10.63
CA LEU A 133 -14.68 10.98 -10.42
C LEU A 133 -14.07 11.36 -11.78
N ALA A 134 -13.33 12.44 -11.82
CA ALA A 134 -12.68 12.92 -13.04
C ALA A 134 -11.18 13.19 -12.80
N LEU A 135 -10.39 12.89 -13.82
CA LEU A 135 -8.97 13.15 -13.85
C LEU A 135 -8.68 14.64 -13.62
N ASN A 136 -7.58 14.93 -12.97
CA ASN A 136 -7.12 16.29 -12.68
C ASN A 136 -7.98 17.10 -11.70
N GLN A 137 -9.02 16.53 -11.11
CA GLN A 137 -9.79 17.13 -10.03
C GLN A 137 -9.15 16.86 -8.67
N GLU A 138 -9.42 17.73 -7.70
CA GLU A 138 -8.98 17.58 -6.31
C GLU A 138 -10.07 16.91 -5.49
N TYR A 139 -9.67 15.94 -4.70
CA TYR A 139 -10.51 15.19 -3.76
C TYR A 139 -9.85 15.15 -2.40
N THR A 140 -10.66 15.04 -1.36
CA THR A 140 -10.14 14.82 -0.01
C THR A 140 -10.04 13.32 0.28
N LEU A 141 -8.85 12.86 0.58
CA LEU A 141 -8.53 11.50 0.96
C LEU A 141 -8.60 11.38 2.49
N ALA A 142 -9.40 10.46 3.03
CA ALA A 142 -9.58 10.26 4.46
C ALA A 142 -9.43 8.78 4.81
N ILE A 143 -8.45 8.44 5.65
CA ILE A 143 -8.22 7.08 6.11
C ILE A 143 -9.16 6.71 7.26
N ASP A 144 -9.48 5.41 7.40
CA ASP A 144 -10.05 4.84 8.62
C ASP A 144 -8.94 4.75 9.70
N THR A 145 -8.87 5.79 10.52
CA THR A 145 -7.85 5.91 11.57
C THR A 145 -7.99 4.84 12.65
N ASP A 146 -9.21 4.42 12.97
CA ASP A 146 -9.45 3.39 13.98
C ASP A 146 -8.97 2.03 13.48
N ARG A 147 -9.22 1.72 12.21
CA ARG A 147 -8.71 0.52 11.57
C ARG A 147 -7.18 0.55 11.52
N ARG A 148 -6.56 1.65 11.07
CA ARG A 148 -5.09 1.80 11.05
C ARG A 148 -4.48 1.56 12.43
N LEU A 149 -5.05 2.12 13.49
CA LEU A 149 -4.57 1.91 14.85
C LEU A 149 -4.66 0.44 15.29
N ARG A 150 -5.72 -0.28 14.92
CA ARG A 150 -5.82 -1.73 15.21
C ARG A 150 -4.74 -2.51 14.48
N VAL A 151 -4.55 -2.25 13.17
CA VAL A 151 -3.53 -2.90 12.35
C VAL A 151 -2.12 -2.64 12.91
N MET A 152 -1.80 -1.41 13.27
CA MET A 152 -0.50 -1.04 13.86
C MET A 152 -0.26 -1.75 15.21
N LYS A 153 -1.28 -1.87 16.06
CA LYS A 153 -1.19 -2.61 17.33
C LYS A 153 -0.93 -4.10 17.09
N ASN A 154 -1.64 -4.71 16.15
CA ASN A 154 -1.45 -6.12 15.79
C ASN A 154 -0.05 -6.37 15.21
N HIS A 155 0.44 -5.50 14.36
CA HIS A 155 1.79 -5.57 13.82
C HIS A 155 2.84 -5.52 14.95
N THR A 156 2.71 -4.59 15.88
CA THR A 156 3.60 -4.48 17.05
C THR A 156 3.49 -5.70 17.96
N ALA A 157 2.27 -6.18 18.24
CA ALA A 157 2.04 -7.37 19.06
C ALA A 157 2.68 -8.61 18.45
N THR A 158 2.65 -8.76 17.12
CA THR A 158 3.31 -9.86 16.41
C THR A 158 4.82 -9.85 16.62
N HIS A 159 5.47 -8.69 16.59
CA HIS A 159 6.90 -8.58 16.90
C HIS A 159 7.22 -8.93 18.35
N LEU A 160 6.40 -8.49 19.30
CA LEU A 160 6.57 -8.85 20.72
C LEU A 160 6.39 -10.35 20.95
N LEU A 161 5.39 -10.96 20.33
CA LEU A 161 5.16 -12.41 20.38
C LEU A 161 6.36 -13.15 19.77
N HIS A 162 6.84 -12.73 18.62
CA HIS A 162 8.01 -13.32 17.97
C HIS A 162 9.26 -13.27 18.87
N ALA A 163 9.51 -12.11 19.49
CA ALA A 163 10.61 -11.98 20.44
C ALA A 163 10.46 -12.91 21.66
N ALA A 164 9.24 -13.05 22.20
CA ALA A 164 8.95 -13.96 23.29
C ALA A 164 9.15 -15.43 22.89
N LEU A 165 8.69 -15.82 21.69
CA LEU A 165 8.89 -17.17 21.16
C LEU A 165 10.37 -17.48 20.93
N HIS A 166 11.17 -16.54 20.43
CA HIS A 166 12.62 -16.70 20.30
C HIS A 166 13.29 -16.96 21.64
N ASN A 167 12.88 -16.26 22.69
CA ASN A 167 13.44 -16.45 24.03
C ASN A 167 13.07 -17.79 24.65
N ILE A 168 11.91 -18.35 24.35
CA ILE A 168 11.41 -19.60 24.95
C ILE A 168 11.75 -20.82 24.10
N LEU A 169 11.55 -20.73 22.78
CA LEU A 169 11.69 -21.85 21.84
C LEU A 169 13.03 -21.87 21.10
N GLY A 170 13.73 -20.73 21.05
CA GLY A 170 14.96 -20.56 20.29
C GLY A 170 14.77 -19.93 18.90
N HIS A 171 15.89 -19.64 18.25
CA HIS A 171 15.93 -18.87 16.99
C HIS A 171 15.35 -19.60 15.75
N HIS A 172 14.92 -20.84 15.86
CA HIS A 172 14.26 -21.55 14.79
C HIS A 172 12.78 -21.15 14.59
N ALA A 173 12.19 -20.44 15.56
CA ALA A 173 10.86 -19.89 15.43
C ALA A 173 10.90 -18.70 14.45
N THR A 174 10.27 -18.84 13.28
CA THR A 174 10.24 -17.80 12.24
C THR A 174 8.85 -17.18 12.14
N GLN A 175 8.81 -15.86 11.89
CA GLN A 175 7.58 -15.11 11.64
C GLN A 175 7.26 -15.12 10.14
N ALA A 176 6.02 -15.47 9.76
CA ALA A 176 5.56 -15.46 8.38
C ALA A 176 4.96 -14.10 7.95
N GLY A 177 4.34 -13.37 8.87
CA GLY A 177 3.72 -12.07 8.58
C GLY A 177 2.84 -11.58 9.73
N SER A 178 2.15 -10.47 9.52
CA SER A 178 1.16 -9.89 10.42
C SER A 178 0.03 -9.28 9.59
N LEU A 179 -0.82 -10.14 9.01
CA LEU A 179 -1.83 -9.74 8.02
C LEU A 179 -3.23 -9.57 8.61
N ASN A 180 -3.40 -9.58 9.93
CA ASN A 180 -4.73 -9.61 10.52
C ASN A 180 -5.20 -8.24 11.01
N GLU A 181 -6.43 -7.86 10.59
CA GLU A 181 -7.07 -6.60 10.97
C GLU A 181 -7.84 -6.66 12.29
N VAL A 182 -8.46 -7.80 12.58
CA VAL A 182 -9.58 -7.86 13.53
C VAL A 182 -9.38 -8.85 14.66
N GLU A 183 -8.62 -9.92 14.46
CA GLU A 183 -8.44 -10.96 15.45
C GLU A 183 -6.96 -11.23 15.73
N PHE A 184 -6.63 -11.24 17.00
CA PHE A 184 -5.42 -11.92 17.45
C PHE A 184 -5.58 -13.42 17.20
N LEU A 185 -4.53 -14.01 16.71
CA LEU A 185 -4.36 -15.46 16.77
C LEU A 185 -4.50 -15.96 18.20
#